data_950e4683170f92f515505c3ef870afb4
#
_entry.id   950e4683170f92f515505c3ef870afb4
#
_cell.length_a   1.000
_cell.length_b   1.000
_cell.length_c   1.000
_cell.angle_alpha   90.00
_cell.angle_beta   90.00
_cell.angle_gamma   90.00
#
_symmetry.space_group_name_H-M   'P 1'
#
loop_
_entity.id
_entity.type
_entity.pdbx_description
1 polymer ?
#
loop_
_entity_poly.entity_id
_entity_poly.type
_entity_poly.pdbx_seq_one_letter_code
_entity_poly.pdbx_strand_id
1 'polypeptide(L)'
;IARQEHQYVPDYIPWGMDATIYWGSLDYKFRNNTTYPIRILAEASGGYVRVRFMGTETKDYTVELDYKAAMTHKSKTEEVEISKGMKNYDKYKDYKDGERIQVGYDGYEVDTYRMKYDKNGKLLSTEKVNHSSYDWRNRLVAKLVEETEPPTEAPTEPTESPTESPTEKPTEPEPTEPPTDAPTESTGGDEEAP
;
A
#
# COMPACT_ATOMS: atom_id res chain seq x y z
N ILE A 1 -20.87 19.64 3.75
CA ILE A 1 -19.47 19.68 3.29
C ILE A 1 -19.20 18.41 2.51
N ALA A 2 -18.63 18.52 1.33
CA ALA A 2 -18.09 17.40 0.58
C ALA A 2 -16.56 17.54 0.60
N ARG A 3 -15.88 16.55 1.12
CA ARG A 3 -14.43 16.46 1.17
C ARG A 3 -13.98 15.04 0.83
N GLN A 4 -12.75 14.92 0.39
CA GLN A 4 -12.00 13.68 0.29
C GLN A 4 -10.80 13.76 1.22
N GLU A 5 -10.58 12.76 2.04
CA GLU A 5 -9.38 12.62 2.84
C GLU A 5 -8.15 12.34 1.98
N HIS A 6 -6.96 12.63 2.51
CA HIS A 6 -5.72 12.17 1.91
C HIS A 6 -5.58 10.64 2.07
N GLN A 7 -4.84 10.04 1.18
CA GLN A 7 -4.52 8.61 1.31
C GLN A 7 -3.75 8.34 2.62
N TYR A 8 -2.89 9.29 3.04
CA TYR A 8 -2.13 9.25 4.29
C TYR A 8 -2.29 10.59 5.00
N VAL A 9 -2.35 10.56 6.33
CA VAL A 9 -2.42 11.80 7.12
C VAL A 9 -1.07 12.51 7.12
N PRO A 10 -0.98 13.77 6.68
CA PRO A 10 0.20 14.60 6.88
C PRO A 10 0.41 14.91 8.36
N ASP A 11 1.65 14.84 8.84
CA ASP A 11 2.01 15.02 10.27
C ASP A 11 1.57 16.36 10.87
N TYR A 12 1.30 17.36 10.03
CA TYR A 12 0.92 18.72 10.45
C TYR A 12 -0.59 18.97 10.48
N ILE A 13 -1.41 17.98 10.16
CA ILE A 13 -2.88 18.08 10.17
C ILE A 13 -3.46 17.08 11.17
N PRO A 14 -4.40 17.49 12.03
CA PRO A 14 -5.12 16.56 12.90
C PRO A 14 -5.89 15.52 12.10
N TRP A 15 -5.90 14.31 12.59
CA TRP A 15 -6.53 13.16 11.95
C TRP A 15 -8.02 13.40 11.69
N GLY A 16 -8.50 13.03 10.50
CA GLY A 16 -9.89 13.20 10.12
C GLY A 16 -10.30 14.64 9.79
N MET A 17 -9.36 15.61 9.87
CA MET A 17 -9.63 17.04 9.63
C MET A 17 -8.98 17.55 8.34
N ASP A 18 -8.34 16.67 7.60
CA ASP A 18 -7.70 16.96 6.32
C ASP A 18 -8.71 16.98 5.17
N ALA A 19 -8.36 17.63 4.09
CA ALA A 19 -9.09 17.59 2.82
C ALA A 19 -8.10 17.70 1.68
N THR A 20 -8.18 16.76 0.74
CA THR A 20 -7.38 16.83 -0.49
C THR A 20 -8.18 17.43 -1.62
N ILE A 21 -7.49 18.11 -2.52
CA ILE A 21 -8.03 18.61 -3.79
C ILE A 21 -7.14 18.09 -4.93
N TYR A 22 -7.74 17.86 -6.07
CA TYR A 22 -7.02 17.51 -7.29
C TYR A 22 -7.59 18.29 -8.47
N TRP A 23 -6.74 19.11 -9.09
CA TRP A 23 -7.15 20.02 -10.16
C TRP A 23 -7.93 19.30 -11.25
N GLY A 24 -9.10 19.84 -11.56
CA GLY A 24 -9.99 19.33 -12.61
C GLY A 24 -10.83 18.10 -12.25
N SER A 25 -10.65 17.49 -11.08
CA SER A 25 -11.44 16.31 -10.70
C SER A 25 -11.98 16.31 -9.27
N LEU A 26 -11.28 16.90 -8.32
CA LEU A 26 -11.65 16.83 -6.91
C LEU A 26 -11.62 18.20 -6.24
N ASP A 27 -12.76 18.64 -5.73
CA ASP A 27 -12.92 19.92 -5.04
C ASP A 27 -13.35 19.73 -3.60
N TYR A 28 -12.90 20.66 -2.74
CA TYR A 28 -13.50 20.86 -1.44
C TYR A 28 -14.73 21.76 -1.55
N LYS A 29 -15.93 21.22 -1.25
CA LYS A 29 -17.20 21.92 -1.43
C LYS A 29 -17.90 22.11 -0.10
N PHE A 30 -18.43 23.32 0.12
CA PHE A 30 -19.28 23.62 1.26
C PHE A 30 -20.43 24.54 0.84
N ARG A 31 -21.46 24.60 1.69
CA ARG A 31 -22.62 25.48 1.49
C ARG A 31 -22.73 26.40 2.70
N ASN A 32 -22.96 27.70 2.44
CA ASN A 32 -23.42 28.60 3.46
C ASN A 32 -24.90 28.31 3.71
N ASN A 33 -25.24 27.85 4.90
CA ASN A 33 -26.61 27.57 5.33
C ASN A 33 -27.14 28.61 6.33
N THR A 34 -26.46 29.74 6.45
CA THR A 34 -26.92 30.88 7.24
C THR A 34 -27.77 31.83 6.38
N THR A 35 -28.54 32.71 7.00
CA THR A 35 -29.32 33.74 6.31
C THR A 35 -28.47 34.92 5.86
N TYR A 36 -27.25 35.04 6.34
CA TYR A 36 -26.33 36.13 6.04
C TYR A 36 -25.26 35.71 5.03
N PRO A 37 -24.80 36.61 4.16
CA PRO A 37 -23.73 36.33 3.24
C PRO A 37 -22.42 36.12 3.98
N ILE A 38 -21.53 35.29 3.41
CA ILE A 38 -20.14 35.15 3.81
C ILE A 38 -19.23 35.73 2.74
N ARG A 39 -18.10 36.33 3.17
CA ARG A 39 -17.03 36.78 2.30
C ARG A 39 -15.82 35.93 2.52
N ILE A 40 -15.24 35.39 1.46
CA ILE A 40 -14.03 34.61 1.48
C ILE A 40 -12.90 35.48 0.91
N LEU A 41 -11.85 35.66 1.69
CA LEU A 41 -10.63 36.33 1.29
C LEU A 41 -9.50 35.32 1.24
N ALA A 42 -8.82 35.23 0.12
CA ALA A 42 -7.66 34.36 -0.04
C ALA A 42 -6.46 35.18 -0.52
N GLU A 43 -5.33 34.93 0.07
CA GLU A 43 -4.05 35.54 -0.29
C GLU A 43 -2.94 34.50 -0.26
N ALA A 44 -2.00 34.60 -1.18
CA ALA A 44 -0.81 33.75 -1.22
C ALA A 44 0.44 34.63 -1.18
N SER A 45 1.33 34.42 -0.21
CA SER A 45 2.54 35.20 -0.04
C SER A 45 3.57 34.40 0.74
N GLY A 46 4.86 34.50 0.37
CA GLY A 46 5.94 33.88 1.11
C GLY A 46 5.86 32.35 1.26
N GLY A 47 5.24 31.63 0.29
CA GLY A 47 5.03 30.18 0.37
C GLY A 47 3.82 29.75 1.21
N TYR A 48 3.04 30.71 1.71
CA TYR A 48 1.84 30.44 2.50
C TYR A 48 0.57 30.84 1.75
N VAL A 49 -0.51 30.11 1.98
CA VAL A 49 -1.85 30.48 1.59
C VAL A 49 -2.67 30.79 2.84
N ARG A 50 -3.27 31.97 2.89
CA ARG A 50 -4.15 32.40 3.98
C ARG A 50 -5.56 32.55 3.45
N VAL A 51 -6.50 31.84 4.05
CA VAL A 51 -7.93 31.97 3.72
C VAL A 51 -8.67 32.46 4.95
N ARG A 52 -9.48 33.54 4.78
CA ARG A 52 -10.31 34.10 5.83
C ARG A 52 -11.77 34.07 5.43
N PHE A 53 -12.61 33.59 6.33
CA PHE A 53 -14.06 33.64 6.21
C PHE A 53 -14.57 34.79 7.09
N MET A 54 -15.33 35.69 6.50
CA MET A 54 -15.93 36.80 7.21
C MET A 54 -17.45 36.75 7.02
N GLY A 55 -18.18 37.00 8.09
CA GLY A 55 -19.64 36.95 8.08
C GLY A 55 -20.23 37.46 9.40
N THR A 56 -21.54 37.44 9.50
CA THR A 56 -22.26 37.78 10.72
C THR A 56 -22.33 36.54 11.63
N GLU A 57 -21.85 36.68 12.86
CA GLU A 57 -22.01 35.63 13.87
C GLU A 57 -23.47 35.54 14.30
N THR A 58 -24.08 34.40 14.08
CA THR A 58 -25.49 34.16 14.38
C THR A 58 -25.68 33.05 15.43
N LYS A 59 -24.57 32.47 15.91
CA LYS A 59 -24.62 31.36 16.86
C LYS A 59 -24.37 31.85 18.28
N ASP A 60 -25.06 31.25 19.20
CA ASP A 60 -24.87 31.45 20.64
C ASP A 60 -24.02 30.34 21.28
N TYR A 61 -23.35 29.53 20.47
CA TYR A 61 -22.48 28.43 20.84
C TYR A 61 -21.17 28.46 20.07
N THR A 62 -20.13 27.88 20.64
CA THR A 62 -18.87 27.61 19.94
C THR A 62 -18.83 26.17 19.45
N VAL A 63 -18.00 25.91 18.44
CA VAL A 63 -17.82 24.58 17.86
C VAL A 63 -16.35 24.18 17.92
N GLU A 64 -16.10 23.01 18.44
CA GLU A 64 -14.79 22.36 18.38
C GLU A 64 -14.88 21.04 17.63
N LEU A 65 -13.77 20.62 17.05
CA LEU A 65 -13.62 19.31 16.45
C LEU A 65 -12.68 18.47 17.29
N ASP A 66 -13.01 17.20 17.45
CA ASP A 66 -12.18 16.19 18.08
C ASP A 66 -12.22 14.91 17.26
N TYR A 67 -11.32 13.98 17.50
CA TYR A 67 -11.27 12.73 16.76
C TYR A 67 -10.93 11.53 17.65
N LYS A 68 -11.35 10.35 17.20
CA LYS A 68 -10.92 9.06 17.72
C LYS A 68 -10.33 8.25 16.60
N ALA A 69 -9.07 7.87 16.74
CA ALA A 69 -8.34 7.08 15.76
C ALA A 69 -8.11 5.67 16.28
N ALA A 70 -8.37 4.67 15.44
CA ALA A 70 -8.06 3.28 15.69
C ALA A 70 -7.04 2.81 14.63
N MET A 71 -5.89 2.32 15.07
CA MET A 71 -4.89 1.76 14.16
C MET A 71 -5.41 0.44 13.58
N THR A 72 -5.44 0.35 12.26
CA THR A 72 -5.84 -0.86 11.52
C THR A 72 -4.65 -1.69 11.09
N HIS A 73 -3.53 -1.04 10.82
CA HIS A 73 -2.32 -1.69 10.35
C HIS A 73 -1.06 -0.94 10.78
N LYS A 74 -0.07 -1.67 11.29
CA LYS A 74 1.25 -1.11 11.60
C LYS A 74 2.19 -1.28 10.42
N SER A 75 2.74 -0.18 9.91
CA SER A 75 3.79 -0.18 8.90
C SER A 75 5.03 -0.93 9.39
N LYS A 76 5.60 -1.75 8.51
CA LYS A 76 6.87 -2.48 8.76
C LYS A 76 7.95 -1.91 7.85
N THR A 77 9.20 -2.18 8.20
CA THR A 77 10.32 -1.94 7.29
C THR A 77 10.63 -3.23 6.55
N GLU A 78 10.70 -3.14 5.24
CA GLU A 78 11.07 -4.22 4.32
C GLU A 78 12.32 -3.84 3.55
N GLU A 79 13.19 -4.79 3.32
CA GLU A 79 14.39 -4.63 2.50
C GLU A 79 14.07 -4.99 1.05
N VAL A 80 14.53 -4.17 0.12
CA VAL A 80 14.49 -4.45 -1.32
C VAL A 80 15.91 -4.82 -1.72
N GLU A 81 16.14 -6.10 -1.99
CA GLU A 81 17.42 -6.60 -2.44
C GLU A 81 17.70 -6.10 -3.87
N ILE A 82 18.80 -5.35 -4.02
CA ILE A 82 19.22 -4.75 -5.28
C ILE A 82 20.45 -5.51 -5.79
N SER A 83 20.27 -6.27 -6.86
CA SER A 83 21.33 -6.96 -7.58
C SER A 83 21.21 -6.66 -9.08
N LYS A 84 22.31 -6.80 -9.85
CA LYS A 84 22.30 -6.51 -11.29
C LYS A 84 21.32 -7.39 -12.08
N GLY A 85 21.02 -8.59 -11.58
CA GLY A 85 20.09 -9.53 -12.20
C GLY A 85 18.61 -9.31 -11.86
N MET A 86 18.28 -8.38 -10.95
CA MET A 86 16.89 -8.19 -10.53
C MET A 86 16.02 -7.55 -11.63
N LYS A 87 14.74 -7.92 -11.64
CA LYS A 87 13.76 -7.23 -12.48
C LYS A 87 13.64 -5.76 -12.05
N ASN A 88 13.68 -4.85 -13.03
CA ASN A 88 13.66 -3.40 -12.83
C ASN A 88 14.90 -2.81 -12.13
N TYR A 89 16.08 -3.43 -12.28
CA TYR A 89 17.34 -2.93 -11.75
C TYR A 89 17.55 -1.43 -12.02
N ASP A 90 17.28 -0.97 -13.23
CA ASP A 90 17.44 0.45 -13.61
C ASP A 90 16.65 1.44 -12.74
N LYS A 91 15.57 1.01 -12.14
CA LYS A 91 14.78 1.84 -11.20
C LYS A 91 15.47 2.02 -9.86
N TYR A 92 16.32 1.06 -9.45
CA TYR A 92 16.86 0.98 -8.10
C TYR A 92 18.39 1.12 -8.03
N LYS A 93 19.10 1.06 -9.16
CA LYS A 93 20.57 1.02 -9.24
C LYS A 93 21.30 2.18 -8.57
N ASP A 94 20.65 3.34 -8.44
CA ASP A 94 21.25 4.55 -7.88
C ASP A 94 21.05 4.68 -6.35
N TYR A 95 20.28 3.77 -5.72
CA TYR A 95 20.11 3.74 -4.27
C TYR A 95 21.35 3.17 -3.59
N LYS A 96 21.70 3.74 -2.43
CA LYS A 96 22.75 3.24 -1.55
C LYS A 96 22.18 2.22 -0.58
N ASP A 97 23.05 1.35 -0.08
CA ASP A 97 22.66 0.39 0.96
C ASP A 97 22.07 1.10 2.19
N GLY A 98 20.92 0.61 2.67
CA GLY A 98 20.16 1.21 3.77
C GLY A 98 19.36 2.47 3.38
N GLU A 99 19.44 2.95 2.13
CA GLU A 99 18.72 4.15 1.70
C GLU A 99 17.22 3.90 1.59
N ARG A 100 16.44 4.91 1.96
CA ARG A 100 14.97 4.82 1.94
C ARG A 100 14.42 4.94 0.52
N ILE A 101 13.84 3.87 0.01
CA ILE A 101 13.14 3.82 -1.27
C ILE A 101 11.71 4.38 -1.14
N GLN A 102 11.04 4.04 -0.03
CA GLN A 102 9.64 4.40 0.21
C GLN A 102 9.39 4.74 1.67
N VAL A 103 8.63 5.79 1.92
CA VAL A 103 8.14 6.13 3.26
C VAL A 103 7.03 5.15 3.64
N GLY A 104 7.08 4.60 4.86
CA GLY A 104 6.00 3.80 5.43
C GLY A 104 4.96 4.67 6.14
N TYR A 105 3.71 4.20 6.15
CA TYR A 105 2.61 4.81 6.89
C TYR A 105 1.79 3.74 7.58
N ASP A 106 1.38 4.01 8.82
CA ASP A 106 0.42 3.19 9.52
C ASP A 106 -1.00 3.45 8.98
N GLY A 107 -1.84 2.43 8.98
CA GLY A 107 -3.24 2.54 8.60
C GLY A 107 -4.12 2.88 9.79
N TYR A 108 -5.15 3.68 9.54
CA TYR A 108 -6.08 4.11 10.60
C TYR A 108 -7.50 4.27 10.08
N GLU A 109 -8.45 3.93 10.95
CA GLU A 109 -9.84 4.38 10.87
C GLU A 109 -10.06 5.50 11.88
N VAL A 110 -10.66 6.59 11.44
CA VAL A 110 -10.80 7.80 12.26
C VAL A 110 -12.22 8.33 12.22
N ASP A 111 -12.81 8.44 13.39
CA ASP A 111 -14.09 9.12 13.59
C ASP A 111 -13.87 10.55 14.05
N THR A 112 -14.41 11.51 13.34
CA THR A 112 -14.34 12.93 13.69
C THR A 112 -15.66 13.38 14.29
N TYR A 113 -15.57 14.09 15.41
CA TYR A 113 -16.70 14.58 16.19
C TYR A 113 -16.75 16.09 16.19
N ARG A 114 -17.97 16.62 16.11
CA ARG A 114 -18.27 18.03 16.31
C ARG A 114 -18.87 18.20 17.70
N MET A 115 -18.21 18.98 18.53
CA MET A 115 -18.67 19.34 19.86
C MET A 115 -19.16 20.77 19.85
N LYS A 116 -20.31 21.02 20.48
CA LYS A 116 -20.88 22.36 20.67
C LYS A 116 -20.85 22.71 22.14
N TYR A 117 -20.41 23.91 22.44
CA TYR A 117 -20.35 24.45 23.80
C TYR A 117 -21.11 25.74 23.90
N ASP A 118 -21.79 25.96 25.02
CA ASP A 118 -22.42 27.24 25.32
C ASP A 118 -21.35 28.33 25.63
N LYS A 119 -21.84 29.56 25.89
CA LYS A 119 -20.95 30.71 26.22
C LYS A 119 -20.18 30.52 27.52
N ASN A 120 -20.60 29.61 28.39
CA ASN A 120 -19.95 29.30 29.65
C ASN A 120 -18.98 28.09 29.55
N GLY A 121 -18.79 27.55 28.33
CA GLY A 121 -17.94 26.38 28.11
C GLY A 121 -18.58 25.03 28.44
N LYS A 122 -19.89 24.97 28.71
CA LYS A 122 -20.60 23.72 28.96
C LYS A 122 -20.89 23.01 27.65
N LEU A 123 -20.55 21.72 27.57
CA LEU A 123 -20.83 20.87 26.40
C LEU A 123 -22.36 20.73 26.22
N LEU A 124 -22.86 21.12 25.05
CA LEU A 124 -24.25 21.02 24.65
C LEU A 124 -24.54 19.74 23.86
N SER A 125 -23.65 19.40 22.94
CA SER A 125 -23.82 18.21 22.11
C SER A 125 -22.50 17.71 21.55
N THR A 126 -22.43 16.42 21.30
CA THR A 126 -21.37 15.75 20.54
C THR A 126 -22.02 14.97 19.40
N GLU A 127 -21.52 15.16 18.18
CA GLU A 127 -22.05 14.53 16.98
C GLU A 127 -20.89 13.98 16.15
N LYS A 128 -20.95 12.72 15.74
CA LYS A 128 -20.04 12.17 14.76
C LYS A 128 -20.38 12.77 13.40
N VAL A 129 -19.44 13.50 12.80
CA VAL A 129 -19.67 14.25 11.56
C VAL A 129 -18.95 13.62 10.36
N ASN A 130 -17.96 12.79 10.61
CA ASN A 130 -17.20 12.15 9.55
C ASN A 130 -16.55 10.85 10.03
N HIS A 131 -16.28 9.99 9.05
CA HIS A 131 -15.44 8.81 9.17
C HIS A 131 -14.42 8.86 8.04
N SER A 132 -13.15 8.62 8.34
CA SER A 132 -12.06 8.63 7.37
C SER A 132 -11.26 7.35 7.50
N SER A 133 -10.88 6.78 6.36
CA SER A 133 -10.02 5.61 6.27
C SER A 133 -8.69 6.01 5.64
N TYR A 134 -7.61 5.75 6.34
CA TYR A 134 -6.26 6.04 5.89
C TYR A 134 -5.53 4.74 5.61
N ASP A 135 -5.02 4.64 4.37
CA ASP A 135 -4.26 3.49 3.92
C ASP A 135 -2.94 3.35 4.67
N TRP A 136 -2.42 2.16 4.63
CA TRP A 136 -1.08 1.84 5.10
C TRP A 136 -0.16 1.44 3.96
N ARG A 137 1.13 1.57 4.19
CA ARG A 137 2.15 0.95 3.37
C ARG A 137 3.43 0.74 4.16
N ASN A 138 4.18 -0.29 3.79
CA ASN A 138 5.47 -0.55 4.40
C ASN A 138 6.53 0.46 3.96
N ARG A 139 7.47 0.72 4.86
CA ARG A 139 8.70 1.43 4.54
C ARG A 139 9.60 0.47 3.76
N LEU A 140 10.14 0.91 2.63
CA LEU A 140 11.11 0.15 1.88
C LEU A 140 12.48 0.80 1.99
N VAL A 141 13.50 -0.03 2.24
CA VAL A 141 14.90 0.36 2.27
C VAL A 141 15.70 -0.49 1.30
N ALA A 142 16.69 0.11 0.66
CA ALA A 142 17.58 -0.58 -0.26
C ALA A 142 18.53 -1.49 0.51
N LYS A 143 18.78 -2.69 -0.02
CA LYS A 143 19.81 -3.62 0.43
C LYS A 143 20.61 -4.07 -0.78
N LEU A 144 21.85 -3.61 -0.87
CA LEU A 144 22.71 -4.02 -1.95
C LEU A 144 23.20 -5.45 -1.72
N VAL A 145 22.99 -6.30 -2.70
CA VAL A 145 23.46 -7.70 -2.70
C VAL A 145 24.55 -7.82 -3.74
N GLU A 146 25.77 -8.15 -3.29
CA GLU A 146 26.85 -8.54 -4.18
C GLU A 146 26.52 -9.90 -4.80
N GLU A 147 26.58 -10.01 -6.12
CA GLU A 147 26.54 -11.30 -6.79
C GLU A 147 27.80 -12.06 -6.36
N THR A 148 27.63 -13.04 -5.48
CA THR A 148 28.67 -14.06 -5.28
C THR A 148 28.76 -14.83 -6.58
N GLU A 149 29.88 -14.66 -7.29
CA GLU A 149 30.18 -15.53 -8.46
C GLU A 149 29.99 -16.99 -8.01
N PRO A 150 29.33 -17.82 -8.84
CA PRO A 150 29.23 -19.23 -8.51
C PRO A 150 30.65 -19.78 -8.29
N PRO A 151 30.85 -20.70 -7.33
CA PRO A 151 32.16 -21.26 -7.06
C PRO A 151 32.75 -21.75 -8.36
N THR A 152 33.86 -21.16 -8.79
CA THR A 152 34.65 -21.67 -9.90
C THR A 152 34.97 -23.10 -9.54
N GLU A 153 34.41 -24.06 -10.28
CA GLU A 153 34.80 -25.47 -10.13
C GLU A 153 36.32 -25.54 -10.22
N ALA A 154 36.93 -26.09 -9.19
CA ALA A 154 38.35 -26.31 -9.16
C ALA A 154 38.77 -27.13 -10.39
N PRO A 155 39.92 -26.83 -11.04
CA PRO A 155 40.35 -27.57 -12.19
C PRO A 155 40.48 -29.03 -11.82
N THR A 156 39.69 -29.89 -12.46
CA THR A 156 39.82 -31.33 -12.36
C THR A 156 41.16 -31.71 -13.00
N GLU A 157 42.12 -32.14 -12.20
CA GLU A 157 43.34 -32.74 -12.68
C GLU A 157 42.99 -33.89 -13.63
N PRO A 158 43.71 -34.05 -14.77
CA PRO A 158 43.49 -35.15 -15.71
C PRO A 158 43.97 -36.45 -15.03
N THR A 159 43.04 -37.30 -14.65
CA THR A 159 43.34 -38.67 -14.25
C THR A 159 43.74 -39.44 -15.52
N GLU A 160 45.01 -39.84 -15.49
CA GLU A 160 45.60 -40.71 -16.53
C GLU A 160 44.80 -42.01 -16.69
N SER A 161 44.60 -42.38 -17.94
CA SER A 161 43.99 -43.64 -18.38
C SER A 161 44.80 -44.85 -17.91
N PRO A 162 44.17 -45.91 -17.45
CA PRO A 162 44.79 -47.25 -17.56
C PRO A 162 44.33 -47.94 -18.84
N THR A 163 45.35 -48.41 -19.49
CA THR A 163 45.48 -49.29 -20.61
C THR A 163 44.55 -50.49 -20.70
N GLU A 164 44.22 -50.83 -21.94
CA GLU A 164 43.45 -51.96 -22.44
C GLU A 164 43.82 -53.33 -21.90
N SER A 165 42.84 -54.24 -21.91
CA SER A 165 42.83 -55.45 -22.71
C SER A 165 41.64 -56.37 -22.46
N PRO A 166 41.36 -57.37 -23.32
CA PRO A 166 40.09 -57.41 -24.05
C PRO A 166 39.28 -58.70 -23.79
N THR A 167 38.13 -58.75 -24.50
CA THR A 167 37.38 -59.95 -24.90
C THR A 167 36.42 -60.58 -23.92
N GLU A 168 35.14 -60.57 -24.22
CA GLU A 168 34.34 -61.64 -24.81
C GLU A 168 32.87 -61.19 -25.05
N LYS A 169 32.38 -61.47 -26.23
CA LYS A 169 31.02 -61.50 -26.72
C LYS A 169 30.57 -62.97 -26.62
N PRO A 170 29.32 -63.43 -26.74
CA PRO A 170 28.02 -62.80 -26.86
C PRO A 170 26.94 -63.46 -25.99
N THR A 171 25.74 -62.97 -25.93
CA THR A 171 24.52 -63.75 -26.20
C THR A 171 23.26 -62.86 -25.97
N GLU A 172 22.50 -62.65 -27.07
CA GLU A 172 21.12 -62.27 -27.11
C GLU A 172 20.26 -63.46 -26.64
N PRO A 173 19.07 -63.30 -26.09
CA PRO A 173 17.86 -63.36 -26.89
C PRO A 173 16.75 -62.40 -26.43
N GLU A 174 16.09 -61.91 -27.43
CA GLU A 174 14.70 -61.73 -27.84
C GLU A 174 13.55 -61.44 -26.83
N PRO A 175 12.46 -60.87 -27.37
CA PRO A 175 11.55 -59.95 -26.67
C PRO A 175 10.27 -60.61 -26.20
N THR A 176 9.59 -59.97 -25.28
CA THR A 176 8.17 -60.30 -25.04
C THR A 176 7.35 -59.02 -24.94
N GLU A 177 6.37 -58.95 -25.82
CA GLU A 177 5.32 -57.96 -25.96
C GLU A 177 4.27 -57.97 -24.81
N PRO A 178 3.38 -56.98 -24.79
CA PRO A 178 2.59 -56.54 -23.64
C PRO A 178 1.20 -57.23 -23.55
N PRO A 179 0.44 -56.93 -22.56
CA PRO A 179 -1.02 -56.88 -22.78
C PRO A 179 -1.65 -55.53 -22.45
N THR A 180 -2.37 -55.11 -23.40
CA THR A 180 -3.60 -54.32 -23.49
C THR A 180 -4.60 -54.71 -22.39
N ASP A 181 -5.26 -53.72 -21.81
CA ASP A 181 -6.71 -53.56 -21.87
C ASP A 181 -7.19 -52.37 -21.01
N ALA A 182 -7.83 -51.46 -21.66
CA ALA A 182 -8.92 -50.69 -21.12
C ALA A 182 -10.20 -51.56 -21.20
N PRO A 183 -11.33 -51.24 -20.62
CA PRO A 183 -12.11 -50.05 -20.90
C PRO A 183 -13.09 -49.55 -19.80
N THR A 184 -13.71 -48.43 -20.11
CA THR A 184 -15.17 -48.13 -20.12
C THR A 184 -15.79 -47.49 -18.88
N GLU A 185 -16.26 -46.25 -19.13
CA GLU A 185 -17.64 -45.72 -19.00
C GLU A 185 -18.31 -45.79 -17.61
N SER A 186 -19.07 -44.81 -17.18
CA SER A 186 -20.28 -44.25 -17.77
C SER A 186 -20.90 -43.23 -16.80
N THR A 187 -21.39 -42.13 -17.38
CA THR A 187 -22.69 -41.45 -17.11
C THR A 187 -22.99 -41.02 -15.66
N GLY A 188 -23.44 -39.86 -15.39
CA GLY A 188 -24.54 -39.09 -15.92
C GLY A 188 -25.32 -38.51 -14.77
N GLY A 189 -26.02 -37.40 -14.97
CA GLY A 189 -27.14 -36.97 -14.14
C GLY A 189 -26.98 -35.59 -13.55
N ASP A 190 -27.39 -34.63 -14.24
CA ASP A 190 -28.44 -33.61 -14.16
C ASP A 190 -29.18 -33.47 -12.81
N GLU A 191 -29.45 -32.25 -12.52
CA GLU A 191 -30.68 -31.56 -12.04
C GLU A 191 -30.31 -30.48 -11.01
N GLU A 192 -30.40 -29.22 -11.36
CA GLU A 192 -31.54 -28.30 -11.40
C GLU A 192 -31.98 -27.80 -10.00
N ALA A 193 -32.02 -26.51 -9.98
CA ALA A 193 -32.37 -25.54 -8.94
C ALA A 193 -33.78 -25.77 -8.29
N PRO A 194 -34.21 -24.99 -7.34
CA PRO A 194 -34.61 -23.59 -7.53
C PRO A 194 -33.81 -22.57 -6.70
#